data_11d91c0279389c99bf8dda717561b8a0
#
_entry.id   11d91c0279389c99bf8dda717561b8a0
#
_cell.length_a   1.000
_cell.length_b   1.000
_cell.length_c   1.000
_cell.angle_alpha   90.00
_cell.angle_beta   90.00
_cell.angle_gamma   90.00
#
_symmetry.space_group_name_H-M   'P 1'
#
loop_
_entity.id
_entity.type
_entity.pdbx_description
1 polymer ?
#
loop_
_entity_poly.entity_id
_entity_poly.type
_entity_poly.pdbx_seq_one_letter_code
_entity_poly.pdbx_strand_id
1 'polypeptide(L)'
;MKKITFVGLEAEKDRFIQRLQDVGVTHLILPKESAEAQDLARELQRTTETRKILARKGTQGRPEKKLDHREVCSKREEMGQLETRLLAEIVTLKKERALAEPWGEFSVEDLSALQQKGVQVQFFRVPRKIFDSLALENVCYQVTQESGSEICLITFSLEPVQLGIPPERPPTKSFAEVEREIAYKQAKLQELDKEYAALAEHLEGLERAETELNDLLEYRRAVLNARFELDNRLFILQCWSPVPAEELISKIGPSFVVHHYSEEPKADDRVPVLLANPPAFNSGEDLIRVYSCPNYREFDPSPLVLYWFALFFGMIIGDAGYGFVMLGLALYLKKKVRSRSPFAIRFFRLMYILSVSVIFFGVISASYFGIKLRAGNPLLNLGFLDFNSKEGQNEIMLLSIFLGMIHLTLAHAIKLVRQRAYSSIGWILAIWSGYFLVSGLLGKGEKNTLALTGFFVGLFLVFFFNSQGKPVLVRIALVFPGLLDVSTLFADILSYLRLFALGVATVYMAQTFNMLADSVSQSIPVVGYVFAGLILFAGHSLNIAMGIMGGVIHGLRLNFLEWYRWCFEGEGVPFKPFQRISERR
;
A
#
# COMPACT_ATOMS: atom_id res chain seq x y z
N MET A 1 -14.51 14.21 24.16
CA MET A 1 -14.61 12.88 24.78
C MET A 1 -14.70 13.02 26.28
N LYS A 2 -15.56 12.23 26.96
CA LYS A 2 -15.59 12.10 28.41
C LYS A 2 -15.25 10.66 28.78
N LYS A 3 -14.52 10.49 29.89
CA LYS A 3 -14.27 9.18 30.47
C LYS A 3 -15.44 8.83 31.36
N ILE A 4 -16.13 7.74 31.04
CA ILE A 4 -17.28 7.27 31.81
C ILE A 4 -16.88 5.97 32.46
N THR A 5 -17.08 5.91 33.79
CA THR A 5 -16.90 4.70 34.59
C THR A 5 -18.30 4.24 35.05
N PHE A 6 -18.69 3.06 34.62
CA PHE A 6 -19.91 2.40 35.05
C PHE A 6 -19.61 1.45 36.19
N VAL A 7 -20.46 1.48 37.23
CA VAL A 7 -20.41 0.57 38.37
C VAL A 7 -21.80 -0.04 38.50
N GLY A 8 -21.92 -1.35 38.39
CA GLY A 8 -23.17 -2.05 38.42
C GLY A 8 -23.10 -3.41 39.12
N LEU A 9 -24.23 -4.08 39.27
CA LEU A 9 -24.33 -5.42 39.86
C LEU A 9 -23.76 -6.47 38.88
N GLU A 10 -22.97 -7.41 39.38
CA GLU A 10 -22.39 -8.48 38.57
C GLU A 10 -23.46 -9.30 37.82
N ALA A 11 -24.61 -9.55 38.46
CA ALA A 11 -25.72 -10.27 37.84
C ALA A 11 -26.29 -9.60 36.56
N GLU A 12 -26.12 -8.29 36.41
CA GLU A 12 -26.59 -7.53 35.24
C GLU A 12 -25.51 -7.24 34.23
N LYS A 13 -24.24 -7.56 34.51
CA LYS A 13 -23.07 -7.23 33.71
C LYS A 13 -23.23 -7.60 32.23
N ASP A 14 -23.55 -8.85 31.97
CA ASP A 14 -23.60 -9.35 30.60
C ASP A 14 -24.68 -8.67 29.76
N ARG A 15 -25.85 -8.46 30.35
CA ARG A 15 -26.97 -7.73 29.71
C ARG A 15 -26.61 -6.26 29.47
N PHE A 16 -25.94 -5.64 30.43
CA PHE A 16 -25.52 -4.25 30.34
C PHE A 16 -24.48 -4.08 29.21
N ILE A 17 -23.46 -4.95 29.16
CA ILE A 17 -22.41 -4.89 28.12
C ILE A 17 -23.00 -5.15 26.72
N GLN A 18 -23.94 -6.11 26.60
CA GLN A 18 -24.67 -6.33 25.34
C GLN A 18 -25.42 -5.07 24.90
N ARG A 19 -26.20 -4.47 25.84
CA ARG A 19 -26.95 -3.25 25.54
C ARG A 19 -26.03 -2.07 25.17
N LEU A 20 -24.88 -1.95 25.83
CA LEU A 20 -23.87 -0.95 25.51
C LEU A 20 -23.29 -1.17 24.10
N GLN A 21 -23.09 -2.44 23.68
CA GLN A 21 -22.67 -2.81 22.34
C GLN A 21 -23.76 -2.47 21.29
N ASP A 22 -25.03 -2.68 21.58
CA ASP A 22 -26.15 -2.34 20.70
C ASP A 22 -26.26 -0.81 20.48
N VAL A 23 -26.03 -0.02 21.53
CA VAL A 23 -25.99 1.45 21.43
C VAL A 23 -24.82 1.95 20.56
N GLY A 24 -23.68 1.31 20.63
CA GLY A 24 -22.58 1.46 19.67
C GLY A 24 -21.89 2.82 19.63
N VAL A 25 -21.88 3.59 20.71
CA VAL A 25 -21.29 4.95 20.77
C VAL A 25 -20.09 5.08 21.69
N THR A 26 -19.67 4.01 22.35
CA THR A 26 -18.58 4.03 23.33
C THR A 26 -17.33 3.36 22.79
N HIS A 27 -16.16 3.81 23.24
CA HIS A 27 -14.87 3.15 23.02
C HIS A 27 -14.39 2.59 24.37
N LEU A 28 -14.24 1.27 24.46
CA LEU A 28 -13.85 0.61 25.69
C LEU A 28 -12.37 0.79 26.01
N ILE A 29 -12.05 0.99 27.27
CA ILE A 29 -10.68 1.00 27.77
C ILE A 29 -10.33 -0.43 28.17
N LEU A 30 -9.58 -1.14 27.34
CA LEU A 30 -9.23 -2.55 27.51
C LEU A 30 -7.76 -2.67 27.96
N PRO A 31 -7.47 -2.96 29.24
CA PRO A 31 -6.11 -2.97 29.74
C PRO A 31 -5.28 -4.22 29.39
N LYS A 32 -5.91 -5.39 29.11
CA LYS A 32 -5.18 -6.65 28.83
C LYS A 32 -5.91 -7.55 27.83
N GLU A 33 -5.17 -8.28 27.01
CA GLU A 33 -5.67 -9.41 26.23
C GLU A 33 -5.69 -10.68 27.11
N SER A 34 -6.82 -11.39 27.12
CA SER A 34 -6.97 -12.67 27.81
C SER A 34 -6.76 -13.83 26.85
N ALA A 35 -6.43 -15.03 27.39
CA ALA A 35 -6.25 -16.24 26.58
C ALA A 35 -7.51 -16.62 25.78
N GLU A 36 -8.71 -16.50 26.37
CA GLU A 36 -9.97 -16.76 25.68
C GLU A 36 -10.23 -15.81 24.51
N ALA A 37 -9.85 -14.54 24.64
CA ALA A 37 -9.94 -13.57 23.55
C ALA A 37 -8.94 -13.89 22.42
N GLN A 38 -7.80 -14.47 22.74
CA GLN A 38 -6.81 -14.90 21.75
C GLN A 38 -7.31 -16.06 20.89
N ASP A 39 -8.03 -17.03 21.45
CA ASP A 39 -8.59 -18.14 20.67
C ASP A 39 -9.65 -17.66 19.68
N LEU A 40 -10.55 -16.79 20.10
CA LEU A 40 -11.53 -16.15 19.21
C LEU A 40 -10.84 -15.28 18.14
N ALA A 41 -9.78 -14.57 18.52
CA ALA A 41 -9.01 -13.77 17.57
C ALA A 41 -8.32 -14.64 16.50
N ARG A 42 -7.80 -15.80 16.89
CA ARG A 42 -7.22 -16.79 15.93
C ARG A 42 -8.30 -17.33 14.99
N GLU A 43 -9.48 -17.67 15.51
CA GLU A 43 -10.60 -18.14 14.69
C GLU A 43 -11.08 -17.07 13.71
N LEU A 44 -11.18 -15.83 14.13
CA LEU A 44 -11.50 -14.69 13.28
C LEU A 44 -10.45 -14.50 12.20
N GLN A 45 -9.17 -14.53 12.56
CA GLN A 45 -8.07 -14.41 11.59
C GLN A 45 -8.13 -15.53 10.55
N ARG A 46 -8.30 -16.79 10.99
CA ARG A 46 -8.42 -17.95 10.13
C ARG A 46 -9.58 -17.84 9.13
N THR A 47 -10.74 -17.36 9.60
CA THR A 47 -11.94 -17.11 8.78
C THR A 47 -11.68 -15.99 7.76
N THR A 48 -11.08 -14.90 8.19
CA THR A 48 -10.74 -13.75 7.33
C THR A 48 -9.74 -14.13 6.23
N GLU A 49 -8.69 -14.89 6.55
CA GLU A 49 -7.70 -15.37 5.58
C GLU A 49 -8.34 -16.31 4.58
N THR A 50 -9.16 -17.26 5.04
CA THR A 50 -9.91 -18.19 4.18
C THR A 50 -10.79 -17.43 3.19
N ARG A 51 -11.58 -16.45 3.68
CA ARG A 51 -12.42 -15.61 2.82
C ARG A 51 -11.61 -14.86 1.77
N LYS A 52 -10.46 -14.26 2.15
CA LYS A 52 -9.58 -13.53 1.23
C LYS A 52 -9.01 -14.43 0.13
N ILE A 53 -8.63 -15.65 0.45
CA ILE A 53 -8.08 -16.61 -0.52
C ILE A 53 -9.18 -17.07 -1.48
N LEU A 54 -10.33 -17.47 -0.96
CA LEU A 54 -11.45 -17.95 -1.78
C LEU A 54 -12.03 -16.84 -2.67
N ALA A 55 -12.09 -15.60 -2.20
CA ALA A 55 -12.52 -14.46 -3.01
C ALA A 55 -11.64 -14.18 -4.24
N ARG A 56 -10.38 -14.63 -4.24
CA ARG A 56 -9.46 -14.49 -5.39
C ARG A 56 -9.61 -15.61 -6.40
N LYS A 57 -10.07 -16.80 -5.99
CA LYS A 57 -10.09 -18.01 -6.82
C LYS A 57 -11.48 -18.38 -7.33
N GLY A 58 -12.57 -17.81 -6.78
CA GLY A 58 -13.91 -18.28 -7.04
C GLY A 58 -14.88 -17.31 -7.70
N THR A 59 -15.88 -17.88 -8.34
CA THR A 59 -17.10 -17.20 -8.78
C THR A 59 -18.15 -17.26 -7.67
N GLN A 60 -18.90 -16.18 -7.46
CA GLN A 60 -20.00 -16.17 -6.51
C GLN A 60 -21.13 -17.08 -6.99
N GLY A 61 -21.40 -18.16 -6.25
CA GLY A 61 -22.52 -19.08 -6.44
C GLY A 61 -23.28 -19.26 -5.12
N ARG A 62 -24.38 -20.01 -5.15
CA ARG A 62 -25.07 -20.49 -3.94
C ARG A 62 -24.69 -21.94 -3.73
N PRO A 63 -24.16 -22.30 -2.54
CA PRO A 63 -23.78 -23.68 -2.27
C PRO A 63 -25.01 -24.59 -2.20
N GLU A 64 -24.89 -25.77 -2.82
CA GLU A 64 -25.92 -26.81 -2.71
C GLU A 64 -26.11 -27.28 -1.27
N LYS A 65 -25.03 -27.32 -0.50
CA LYS A 65 -25.03 -27.70 0.93
C LYS A 65 -24.32 -26.63 1.75
N LYS A 66 -24.98 -26.10 2.79
CA LYS A 66 -24.36 -25.17 3.72
C LYS A 66 -23.36 -25.90 4.62
N LEU A 67 -22.09 -25.51 4.53
CA LEU A 67 -21.04 -25.94 5.46
C LEU A 67 -20.86 -24.88 6.54
N ASP A 68 -20.48 -25.32 7.74
CA ASP A 68 -20.06 -24.40 8.80
C ASP A 68 -18.74 -23.71 8.42
N HIS A 69 -18.55 -22.48 8.88
CA HIS A 69 -17.34 -21.69 8.58
C HIS A 69 -16.04 -22.41 9.01
N ARG A 70 -16.07 -23.18 10.12
CA ARG A 70 -14.95 -23.97 10.62
C ARG A 70 -14.59 -25.11 9.66
N GLU A 71 -15.59 -25.79 9.11
CA GLU A 71 -15.40 -26.83 8.11
C GLU A 71 -14.83 -26.28 6.81
N VAL A 72 -15.32 -25.12 6.36
CA VAL A 72 -14.81 -24.42 5.19
C VAL A 72 -13.33 -24.03 5.40
N CYS A 73 -12.99 -23.51 6.58
CA CYS A 73 -11.61 -23.16 6.91
C CYS A 73 -10.70 -24.38 6.92
N SER A 74 -11.13 -25.50 7.54
CA SER A 74 -10.34 -26.74 7.58
C SER A 74 -10.08 -27.32 6.20
N LYS A 75 -11.13 -27.41 5.37
CA LYS A 75 -10.99 -27.87 3.98
C LYS A 75 -10.03 -27.01 3.18
N ARG A 76 -10.16 -25.69 3.30
CA ARG A 76 -9.24 -24.77 2.61
C ARG A 76 -7.78 -24.98 3.04
N GLU A 77 -7.53 -25.22 4.35
CA GLU A 77 -6.19 -25.47 4.87
C GLU A 77 -5.61 -26.79 4.32
N GLU A 78 -6.40 -27.85 4.33
CA GLU A 78 -6.01 -29.15 3.75
C GLU A 78 -5.68 -29.01 2.25
N MET A 79 -6.54 -28.31 1.50
CA MET A 79 -6.32 -28.01 0.10
C MET A 79 -5.06 -27.17 -0.12
N GLY A 80 -4.80 -26.18 0.72
CA GLY A 80 -3.59 -25.34 0.65
C GLY A 80 -2.31 -26.12 0.94
N GLN A 81 -2.33 -27.07 1.87
CA GLN A 81 -1.20 -27.96 2.11
C GLN A 81 -0.95 -28.88 0.92
N LEU A 82 -2.02 -29.44 0.33
CA LEU A 82 -1.93 -30.27 -0.87
C LEU A 82 -1.40 -29.49 -2.08
N GLU A 83 -1.89 -28.27 -2.29
CA GLU A 83 -1.42 -27.36 -3.36
C GLU A 83 0.08 -27.10 -3.22
N THR A 84 0.53 -26.74 -2.02
CA THR A 84 1.95 -26.47 -1.73
C THR A 84 2.82 -27.68 -2.01
N ARG A 85 2.37 -28.88 -1.58
CA ARG A 85 3.07 -30.14 -1.81
C ARG A 85 3.17 -30.47 -3.30
N LEU A 86 2.06 -30.38 -4.04
CA LEU A 86 2.03 -30.66 -5.47
C LEU A 86 2.94 -29.70 -6.26
N LEU A 87 2.94 -28.42 -5.91
CA LEU A 87 3.82 -27.42 -6.54
C LEU A 87 5.30 -27.72 -6.27
N ALA A 88 5.66 -28.10 -5.05
CA ALA A 88 7.05 -28.49 -4.71
C ALA A 88 7.49 -29.75 -5.48
N GLU A 89 6.61 -30.76 -5.59
CA GLU A 89 6.86 -31.97 -6.35
C GLU A 89 7.04 -31.68 -7.85
N ILE A 90 6.20 -30.81 -8.43
CA ILE A 90 6.33 -30.37 -9.84
C ILE A 90 7.66 -29.64 -10.07
N VAL A 91 8.10 -28.80 -9.14
CA VAL A 91 9.40 -28.10 -9.26
C VAL A 91 10.56 -29.12 -9.26
N THR A 92 10.48 -30.14 -8.43
CA THR A 92 11.48 -31.21 -8.40
C THR A 92 11.48 -32.04 -9.69
N LEU A 93 10.30 -32.44 -10.15
CA LEU A 93 10.14 -33.18 -11.41
C LEU A 93 10.60 -32.37 -12.64
N LYS A 94 10.40 -31.05 -12.66
CA LYS A 94 10.94 -30.19 -13.72
C LYS A 94 12.46 -30.17 -13.76
N LYS A 95 13.14 -30.25 -12.61
CA LYS A 95 14.60 -30.40 -12.55
C LYS A 95 15.03 -31.78 -13.05
N GLU A 96 14.34 -32.85 -12.63
CA GLU A 96 14.58 -34.21 -13.13
C GLU A 96 14.35 -34.30 -14.65
N ARG A 97 13.30 -33.67 -15.16
CA ARG A 97 13.05 -33.54 -16.60
C ARG A 97 14.22 -32.92 -17.34
N ALA A 98 14.73 -31.78 -16.86
CA ALA A 98 15.87 -31.09 -17.48
C ALA A 98 17.15 -31.93 -17.45
N LEU A 99 17.30 -32.84 -16.46
CA LEU A 99 18.41 -33.79 -16.41
C LEU A 99 18.20 -34.99 -17.36
N ALA A 100 16.96 -35.42 -17.57
CA ALA A 100 16.62 -36.54 -18.44
C ALA A 100 16.54 -36.14 -19.94
N GLU A 101 16.16 -34.92 -20.23
CA GLU A 101 15.93 -34.37 -21.60
C GLU A 101 17.10 -34.63 -22.56
N PRO A 102 18.38 -34.46 -22.20
CA PRO A 102 19.51 -34.73 -23.09
C PRO A 102 19.69 -36.19 -23.50
N TRP A 103 19.14 -37.14 -22.72
CA TRP A 103 19.33 -38.55 -22.92
C TRP A 103 18.20 -39.21 -23.72
N GLY A 104 17.14 -38.46 -24.04
CA GLY A 104 16.01 -38.95 -24.83
C GLY A 104 15.17 -40.04 -24.11
N GLU A 105 14.48 -40.85 -24.93
CA GLU A 105 13.65 -41.91 -24.42
C GLU A 105 14.48 -43.21 -24.18
N PHE A 106 14.45 -43.70 -22.98
CA PHE A 106 15.05 -44.97 -22.60
C PHE A 106 14.20 -45.65 -21.53
N SER A 107 14.26 -46.98 -21.46
CA SER A 107 13.65 -47.76 -20.39
C SER A 107 14.67 -48.00 -19.26
N VAL A 108 14.33 -47.59 -18.05
CA VAL A 108 15.19 -47.85 -16.87
C VAL A 108 15.27 -49.37 -16.58
N GLU A 109 14.20 -50.10 -16.92
CA GLU A 109 14.13 -51.56 -16.80
C GLU A 109 15.11 -52.23 -17.77
N ASP A 110 15.16 -51.78 -19.04
CA ASP A 110 16.09 -52.32 -20.04
C ASP A 110 17.54 -52.00 -19.70
N LEU A 111 17.83 -50.80 -19.19
CA LEU A 111 19.16 -50.45 -18.68
C LEU A 111 19.59 -51.38 -17.53
N SER A 112 18.68 -51.63 -16.61
CA SER A 112 18.93 -52.53 -15.47
C SER A 112 19.14 -53.99 -15.94
N ALA A 113 18.38 -54.44 -16.94
CA ALA A 113 18.55 -55.78 -17.53
C ALA A 113 19.89 -55.90 -18.27
N LEU A 114 20.35 -54.87 -18.96
CA LEU A 114 21.68 -54.86 -19.58
C LEU A 114 22.80 -54.92 -18.53
N GLN A 115 22.69 -54.16 -17.45
CA GLN A 115 23.66 -54.19 -16.34
C GLN A 115 23.72 -55.57 -15.66
N GLN A 116 22.57 -56.22 -15.46
CA GLN A 116 22.53 -57.59 -14.92
C GLN A 116 23.23 -58.62 -15.83
N LYS A 117 23.26 -58.38 -17.14
CA LYS A 117 23.98 -59.21 -18.12
C LYS A 117 25.45 -58.84 -18.27
N GLY A 118 25.95 -57.94 -17.43
CA GLY A 118 27.36 -57.53 -17.41
C GLY A 118 27.73 -56.41 -18.38
N VAL A 119 26.73 -55.79 -19.05
CA VAL A 119 26.99 -54.66 -19.93
C VAL A 119 27.04 -53.37 -19.11
N GLN A 120 28.15 -52.66 -19.16
CA GLN A 120 28.34 -51.34 -18.55
C GLN A 120 27.74 -50.29 -19.46
N VAL A 121 26.73 -49.56 -18.94
CA VAL A 121 26.12 -48.43 -19.65
C VAL A 121 26.56 -47.15 -18.96
N GLN A 122 27.25 -46.29 -19.71
CA GLN A 122 27.79 -45.04 -19.19
C GLN A 122 27.26 -43.83 -20.01
N PHE A 123 26.99 -42.75 -19.32
CA PHE A 123 26.42 -41.51 -19.89
C PHE A 123 27.52 -40.43 -19.91
N PHE A 124 27.79 -39.85 -21.05
CA PHE A 124 28.84 -38.86 -21.21
C PHE A 124 28.30 -37.59 -21.87
N ARG A 125 28.63 -36.43 -21.32
CA ARG A 125 28.41 -35.13 -21.92
C ARG A 125 29.78 -34.59 -22.35
N VAL A 126 29.97 -34.49 -23.64
CA VAL A 126 31.26 -34.19 -24.28
C VAL A 126 31.19 -32.85 -24.99
N PRO A 127 32.13 -31.94 -24.72
CA PRO A 127 32.25 -30.70 -25.55
C PRO A 127 32.47 -31.07 -27.02
N ARG A 128 31.75 -30.46 -27.95
CA ARG A 128 31.81 -30.74 -29.40
C ARG A 128 33.24 -30.66 -29.96
N LYS A 129 34.06 -29.76 -29.41
CA LYS A 129 35.48 -29.61 -29.85
C LYS A 129 36.37 -30.81 -29.57
N ILE A 130 35.98 -31.66 -28.60
CA ILE A 130 36.76 -32.80 -28.16
C ILE A 130 36.20 -34.10 -28.76
N PHE A 131 34.95 -34.11 -29.18
CA PHE A 131 34.24 -35.30 -29.66
C PHE A 131 34.99 -36.01 -30.81
N ASP A 132 35.45 -35.26 -31.79
CA ASP A 132 36.19 -35.81 -32.96
C ASP A 132 37.58 -36.40 -32.61
N SER A 133 38.11 -36.05 -31.43
CA SER A 133 39.40 -36.55 -30.94
C SER A 133 39.27 -37.76 -29.97
N LEU A 134 38.04 -38.22 -29.66
CA LEU A 134 37.83 -39.33 -28.78
C LEU A 134 38.07 -40.68 -29.51
N ALA A 135 38.77 -41.60 -28.87
CA ALA A 135 39.02 -42.96 -29.39
C ALA A 135 37.75 -43.83 -29.21
N LEU A 136 36.75 -43.64 -30.08
CA LEU A 136 35.49 -44.40 -30.07
C LEU A 136 35.44 -45.56 -31.06
N GLU A 137 36.55 -45.89 -31.74
CA GLU A 137 36.61 -46.90 -32.84
C GLU A 137 36.18 -48.31 -32.41
N ASN A 138 36.33 -48.67 -31.11
CA ASN A 138 35.98 -50.00 -30.58
C ASN A 138 34.88 -49.96 -29.53
N VAL A 139 34.15 -48.86 -29.38
CA VAL A 139 33.09 -48.68 -28.37
C VAL A 139 31.75 -48.55 -29.08
N CYS A 140 30.78 -49.38 -28.68
CA CYS A 140 29.41 -49.19 -29.10
C CYS A 140 28.84 -47.95 -28.40
N TYR A 141 28.49 -46.91 -29.13
CA TYR A 141 27.89 -45.72 -28.56
C TYR A 141 26.72 -45.19 -29.41
N GLN A 142 25.85 -44.42 -28.74
CA GLN A 142 24.72 -43.74 -29.39
C GLN A 142 24.73 -42.28 -28.94
N VAL A 143 24.73 -41.38 -29.92
CA VAL A 143 24.52 -39.95 -29.67
C VAL A 143 23.03 -39.72 -29.49
N THR A 144 22.65 -39.16 -28.34
CA THR A 144 21.26 -38.92 -27.97
C THR A 144 20.85 -37.48 -28.26
N GLN A 145 21.75 -36.51 -28.06
CA GLN A 145 21.52 -35.12 -28.35
C GLN A 145 22.80 -34.41 -28.83
N GLU A 146 22.66 -33.61 -29.89
CA GLU A 146 23.68 -32.67 -30.32
C GLU A 146 23.21 -31.25 -30.07
N SER A 147 23.90 -30.54 -29.20
CA SER A 147 23.75 -29.10 -29.00
C SER A 147 24.96 -28.37 -29.62
N GLY A 148 24.83 -27.09 -29.95
CA GLY A 148 25.93 -26.35 -30.62
C GLY A 148 27.29 -26.40 -29.91
N SER A 149 27.32 -26.60 -28.59
CA SER A 149 28.54 -26.66 -27.75
C SER A 149 28.86 -28.03 -27.16
N GLU A 150 27.88 -28.94 -27.02
CA GLU A 150 28.01 -30.22 -26.29
C GLU A 150 27.30 -31.33 -27.06
N ILE A 151 27.82 -32.55 -26.92
CA ILE A 151 27.24 -33.80 -27.44
C ILE A 151 27.00 -34.73 -26.28
N CYS A 152 25.79 -35.23 -26.15
CA CYS A 152 25.41 -36.24 -25.18
C CYS A 152 25.45 -37.60 -25.87
N LEU A 153 26.18 -38.56 -25.28
CA LEU A 153 26.29 -39.90 -25.81
C LEU A 153 26.21 -40.97 -24.70
N ILE A 154 25.66 -42.11 -25.05
CA ILE A 154 25.59 -43.29 -24.18
C ILE A 154 26.52 -44.36 -24.78
N THR A 155 27.36 -44.93 -23.94
CA THR A 155 28.27 -46.01 -24.34
C THR A 155 27.82 -47.34 -23.73
N PHE A 156 27.99 -48.41 -24.50
CA PHE A 156 27.66 -49.78 -24.12
C PHE A 156 28.93 -50.64 -24.27
N SER A 157 29.42 -51.20 -23.20
CA SER A 157 30.67 -51.97 -23.18
C SER A 157 30.66 -53.02 -22.10
N LEU A 158 31.55 -54.03 -22.20
CA LEU A 158 31.74 -55.06 -21.14
C LEU A 158 32.66 -54.57 -20.03
N GLU A 159 33.53 -53.59 -20.31
CA GLU A 159 34.43 -52.95 -19.36
C GLU A 159 34.15 -51.42 -19.32
N PRO A 160 34.40 -50.71 -18.22
CA PRO A 160 34.19 -49.29 -18.13
C PRO A 160 35.04 -48.50 -19.14
N VAL A 161 34.42 -47.70 -19.99
CA VAL A 161 35.10 -46.85 -20.99
C VAL A 161 35.71 -45.62 -20.30
N GLN A 162 36.99 -45.37 -20.54
CA GLN A 162 37.72 -44.20 -20.04
C GLN A 162 37.90 -43.18 -21.17
N LEU A 163 37.04 -42.20 -21.26
CA LEU A 163 37.10 -41.12 -22.27
C LEU A 163 37.88 -39.88 -21.81
N GLY A 164 38.54 -39.94 -20.64
CA GLY A 164 39.17 -38.74 -20.05
C GLY A 164 38.17 -37.71 -19.47
N ILE A 165 36.87 -37.99 -19.55
CA ILE A 165 35.78 -37.19 -19.02
C ILE A 165 35.01 -38.10 -18.02
N PRO A 166 34.66 -37.62 -16.83
CA PRO A 166 33.88 -38.41 -15.89
C PRO A 166 32.47 -38.69 -16.43
N PRO A 167 31.96 -39.95 -16.27
CA PRO A 167 30.59 -40.27 -16.66
C PRO A 167 29.60 -39.52 -15.76
N GLU A 168 28.50 -39.06 -16.34
CA GLU A 168 27.37 -38.52 -15.61
C GLU A 168 26.54 -39.62 -14.96
N ARG A 169 25.85 -39.27 -13.88
CA ARG A 169 24.94 -40.23 -13.23
C ARG A 169 23.72 -40.46 -14.14
N PRO A 170 23.34 -41.73 -14.37
CA PRO A 170 22.15 -42.00 -15.17
C PRO A 170 20.91 -41.39 -14.51
N PRO A 171 19.98 -40.84 -15.30
CA PRO A 171 18.70 -40.38 -14.79
C PRO A 171 17.94 -41.55 -14.14
N THR A 172 17.24 -41.27 -13.07
CA THR A 172 16.46 -42.27 -12.32
C THR A 172 15.15 -42.65 -13.02
N LYS A 173 14.66 -41.80 -13.93
CA LYS A 173 13.44 -42.01 -14.71
C LYS A 173 13.66 -41.53 -16.14
N SER A 174 12.93 -42.13 -17.09
CA SER A 174 12.92 -41.65 -18.47
C SER A 174 12.24 -40.29 -18.62
N PHE A 175 12.54 -39.59 -19.71
CA PHE A 175 11.92 -38.30 -19.99
C PHE A 175 10.37 -38.40 -20.06
N ALA A 176 9.83 -39.45 -20.75
CA ALA A 176 8.39 -39.65 -20.85
C ALA A 176 7.73 -39.99 -19.50
N GLU A 177 8.41 -40.72 -18.61
CA GLU A 177 7.89 -41.00 -17.27
C GLU A 177 7.76 -39.71 -16.44
N VAL A 178 8.80 -38.88 -16.46
CA VAL A 178 8.79 -37.61 -15.75
C VAL A 178 7.73 -36.66 -16.31
N GLU A 179 7.57 -36.61 -17.65
CA GLU A 179 6.49 -35.80 -18.26
C GLU A 179 5.09 -36.30 -17.89
N ARG A 180 4.87 -37.60 -17.86
CA ARG A 180 3.58 -38.19 -17.41
C ARG A 180 3.29 -37.83 -15.94
N GLU A 181 4.30 -37.90 -15.06
CA GLU A 181 4.15 -37.53 -13.67
C GLU A 181 3.84 -36.03 -13.53
N ILE A 182 4.53 -35.16 -14.27
CA ILE A 182 4.23 -33.70 -14.29
C ILE A 182 2.79 -33.47 -14.74
N ALA A 183 2.38 -34.07 -15.86
CA ALA A 183 1.02 -33.93 -16.39
C ALA A 183 -0.05 -34.43 -15.39
N TYR A 184 0.18 -35.56 -14.73
CA TYR A 184 -0.70 -36.06 -13.69
C TYR A 184 -0.84 -35.09 -12.50
N LYS A 185 0.28 -34.53 -12.03
CA LYS A 185 0.26 -33.57 -10.92
C LYS A 185 -0.39 -32.24 -11.32
N GLN A 186 -0.20 -31.80 -12.55
CA GLN A 186 -0.86 -30.62 -13.09
C GLN A 186 -2.38 -30.83 -13.23
N ALA A 187 -2.82 -32.01 -13.69
CA ALA A 187 -4.23 -32.35 -13.72
C ALA A 187 -4.86 -32.33 -12.32
N LYS A 188 -4.13 -32.83 -11.32
CA LYS A 188 -4.57 -32.79 -9.93
C LYS A 188 -4.67 -31.35 -9.37
N LEU A 189 -3.78 -30.45 -9.79
CA LEU A 189 -3.90 -29.03 -9.45
C LEU A 189 -5.14 -28.38 -10.09
N GLN A 190 -5.46 -28.74 -11.34
CA GLN A 190 -6.67 -28.24 -11.98
C GLN A 190 -7.96 -28.77 -11.31
N GLU A 191 -7.95 -30.00 -10.82
CA GLU A 191 -9.05 -30.54 -10.02
C GLU A 191 -9.20 -29.77 -8.70
N LEU A 192 -8.09 -29.50 -8.03
CA LEU A 192 -8.05 -28.70 -6.80
C LEU A 192 -8.58 -27.26 -7.02
N ASP A 193 -8.28 -26.64 -8.17
CA ASP A 193 -8.85 -25.32 -8.51
C ASP A 193 -10.37 -25.36 -8.69
N LYS A 194 -10.95 -26.46 -9.20
CA LYS A 194 -12.41 -26.66 -9.24
C LYS A 194 -13.01 -26.82 -7.84
N GLU A 195 -12.33 -27.54 -6.96
CA GLU A 195 -12.74 -27.66 -5.56
C GLU A 195 -12.69 -26.31 -4.84
N TYR A 196 -11.66 -25.47 -5.09
CA TYR A 196 -11.61 -24.10 -4.59
C TYR A 196 -12.78 -23.25 -5.10
N ALA A 197 -13.16 -23.41 -6.36
CA ALA A 197 -14.31 -22.70 -6.91
C ALA A 197 -15.64 -23.12 -6.25
N ALA A 198 -15.81 -24.43 -5.99
CA ALA A 198 -16.97 -24.94 -5.25
C ALA A 198 -16.98 -24.45 -3.79
N LEU A 199 -15.81 -24.42 -3.14
CA LEU A 199 -15.69 -23.94 -1.77
C LEU A 199 -15.96 -22.41 -1.69
N ALA A 200 -15.66 -21.65 -2.74
CA ALA A 200 -15.91 -20.22 -2.83
C ALA A 200 -17.41 -19.85 -2.87
N GLU A 201 -18.30 -20.80 -3.15
CA GLU A 201 -19.75 -20.58 -3.03
C GLU A 201 -20.18 -20.27 -1.58
N HIS A 202 -19.34 -20.60 -0.59
CA HIS A 202 -19.58 -20.31 0.84
C HIS A 202 -19.11 -18.91 1.30
N LEU A 203 -18.68 -18.04 0.39
CA LEU A 203 -18.16 -16.71 0.72
C LEU A 203 -19.14 -15.86 1.54
N GLU A 204 -20.43 -15.88 1.24
CA GLU A 204 -21.44 -15.16 2.04
C GLU A 204 -21.54 -15.71 3.48
N GLY A 205 -21.40 -17.02 3.64
CA GLY A 205 -21.38 -17.66 4.96
C GLY A 205 -20.17 -17.26 5.78
N LEU A 206 -18.98 -17.24 5.15
CA LEU A 206 -17.74 -16.78 5.78
C LEU A 206 -17.82 -15.29 6.15
N GLU A 207 -18.44 -14.45 5.33
CA GLU A 207 -18.57 -13.02 5.60
C GLU A 207 -19.50 -12.75 6.80
N ARG A 208 -20.56 -13.54 6.95
CA ARG A 208 -21.43 -13.50 8.14
C ARG A 208 -20.68 -13.99 9.37
N ALA A 209 -20.02 -15.14 9.28
CA ALA A 209 -19.25 -15.70 10.39
C ALA A 209 -18.13 -14.75 10.84
N GLU A 210 -17.40 -14.10 9.90
CA GLU A 210 -16.41 -13.08 10.22
C GLU A 210 -17.01 -11.93 11.03
N THR A 211 -18.20 -11.47 10.65
CA THR A 211 -18.89 -10.38 11.34
C THR A 211 -19.35 -10.80 12.74
N GLU A 212 -19.95 -11.97 12.87
CA GLU A 212 -20.40 -12.54 14.15
C GLU A 212 -19.23 -12.82 15.09
N LEU A 213 -18.14 -13.39 14.59
CA LEU A 213 -16.92 -13.64 15.37
C LEU A 213 -16.28 -12.34 15.85
N ASN A 214 -16.27 -11.30 15.02
CA ASN A 214 -15.76 -9.99 15.43
C ASN A 214 -16.62 -9.37 16.54
N ASP A 215 -17.95 -9.41 16.41
CA ASP A 215 -18.87 -8.90 17.42
C ASP A 215 -18.74 -9.67 18.75
N LEU A 216 -18.57 -11.00 18.66
CA LEU A 216 -18.35 -11.85 19.82
C LEU A 216 -16.99 -11.58 20.47
N LEU A 217 -15.93 -11.39 19.69
CA LEU A 217 -14.59 -11.08 20.20
C LEU A 217 -14.60 -9.76 20.98
N GLU A 218 -15.19 -8.70 20.41
CA GLU A 218 -15.29 -7.41 21.08
C GLU A 218 -16.13 -7.50 22.37
N TYR A 219 -17.23 -8.25 22.33
CA TYR A 219 -18.05 -8.53 23.52
C TYR A 219 -17.26 -9.27 24.61
N ARG A 220 -16.56 -10.35 24.25
CA ARG A 220 -15.75 -11.12 25.20
C ARG A 220 -14.63 -10.30 25.80
N ARG A 221 -13.94 -9.49 24.98
CA ARG A 221 -12.96 -8.52 25.46
C ARG A 221 -13.55 -7.58 26.49
N ALA A 222 -14.75 -7.06 26.26
CA ALA A 222 -15.44 -6.18 27.21
C ALA A 222 -15.75 -6.89 28.55
N VAL A 223 -16.30 -8.10 28.49
CA VAL A 223 -16.66 -8.91 29.68
C VAL A 223 -15.43 -9.27 30.53
N LEU A 224 -14.33 -9.68 29.86
CA LEU A 224 -13.10 -10.10 30.53
C LEU A 224 -12.28 -8.94 31.12
N ASN A 225 -12.48 -7.73 30.59
CA ASN A 225 -11.80 -6.53 31.09
C ASN A 225 -12.64 -5.73 32.11
N ALA A 226 -13.87 -6.15 32.39
CA ALA A 226 -14.62 -5.59 33.50
C ALA A 226 -13.93 -5.98 34.82
N ARG A 227 -13.58 -4.95 35.61
CA ARG A 227 -12.99 -5.16 36.94
C ARG A 227 -14.07 -5.53 37.93
N PHE A 228 -13.70 -6.32 38.92
CA PHE A 228 -14.61 -6.72 39.98
C PHE A 228 -14.17 -6.12 41.31
N GLU A 229 -15.13 -5.68 42.10
CA GLU A 229 -14.92 -5.11 43.43
C GLU A 229 -15.94 -5.72 44.41
N LEU A 230 -15.70 -5.57 45.71
CA LEU A 230 -16.55 -6.06 46.77
C LEU A 230 -16.90 -7.55 46.62
N ASP A 231 -15.91 -8.44 46.69
CA ASP A 231 -16.05 -9.89 46.58
C ASP A 231 -16.80 -10.33 45.30
N ASN A 232 -16.49 -9.71 44.16
CA ASN A 232 -17.11 -9.96 42.85
C ASN A 232 -18.61 -9.65 42.74
N ARG A 233 -19.17 -8.81 43.63
CA ARG A 233 -20.56 -8.40 43.55
C ARG A 233 -20.81 -7.23 42.61
N LEU A 234 -19.79 -6.40 42.40
CA LEU A 234 -19.86 -5.24 41.52
C LEU A 234 -18.89 -5.39 40.35
N PHE A 235 -19.33 -4.97 39.17
CA PHE A 235 -18.46 -4.80 38.02
C PHE A 235 -18.16 -3.32 37.80
N ILE A 236 -16.95 -3.02 37.30
CA ILE A 236 -16.53 -1.69 36.91
C ILE A 236 -16.09 -1.76 35.44
N LEU A 237 -16.71 -0.94 34.59
CA LEU A 237 -16.40 -0.83 33.17
C LEU A 237 -16.06 0.62 32.83
N GLN A 238 -14.90 0.84 32.21
CA GLN A 238 -14.44 2.17 31.78
C GLN A 238 -14.50 2.31 30.27
N CYS A 239 -15.01 3.43 29.80
CA CYS A 239 -15.09 3.74 28.38
C CYS A 239 -14.93 5.24 28.12
N TRP A 240 -14.60 5.55 26.87
CA TRP A 240 -14.64 6.89 26.31
C TRP A 240 -15.93 7.07 25.52
N SER A 241 -16.63 8.19 25.74
CA SER A 241 -17.84 8.54 25.00
C SER A 241 -17.75 9.95 24.43
N PRO A 242 -18.15 10.13 23.14
CA PRO A 242 -18.35 11.45 22.57
C PRO A 242 -19.64 12.13 23.05
N VAL A 243 -20.55 11.32 23.60
CA VAL A 243 -21.87 11.75 24.06
C VAL A 243 -21.88 11.90 25.59
N PRO A 244 -22.59 12.87 26.17
CA PRO A 244 -22.75 13.00 27.62
C PRO A 244 -23.28 11.72 28.25
N ALA A 245 -22.88 11.45 29.52
CA ALA A 245 -23.26 10.22 30.23
C ALA A 245 -24.78 10.07 30.38
N GLU A 246 -25.49 11.16 30.62
CA GLU A 246 -26.95 11.19 30.77
C GLU A 246 -27.67 10.75 29.49
N GLU A 247 -27.23 11.23 28.32
CA GLU A 247 -27.79 10.81 27.04
C GLU A 247 -27.43 9.35 26.73
N LEU A 248 -26.24 8.90 27.10
CA LEU A 248 -25.82 7.52 26.92
C LEU A 248 -26.71 6.58 27.75
N ILE A 249 -26.98 6.92 29.01
CA ILE A 249 -27.85 6.13 29.90
C ILE A 249 -29.29 6.12 29.40
N SER A 250 -29.80 7.24 28.91
CA SER A 250 -31.15 7.27 28.33
C SER A 250 -31.27 6.31 27.13
N LYS A 251 -30.23 6.13 26.35
CA LYS A 251 -30.17 5.18 25.22
C LYS A 251 -30.01 3.72 25.68
N ILE A 252 -29.31 3.49 26.79
CA ILE A 252 -29.17 2.15 27.38
C ILE A 252 -30.52 1.70 27.99
N GLY A 253 -31.25 2.63 28.59
CA GLY A 253 -32.57 2.42 29.19
C GLY A 253 -32.54 2.29 30.71
N PRO A 254 -33.68 2.54 31.41
CA PRO A 254 -33.76 2.60 32.86
C PRO A 254 -33.76 1.23 33.55
N SER A 255 -33.61 0.14 32.80
CA SER A 255 -33.76 -1.24 33.32
C SER A 255 -32.58 -1.75 34.12
N PHE A 256 -31.47 -0.98 34.22
CA PHE A 256 -30.24 -1.40 34.85
C PHE A 256 -29.92 -0.59 36.10
N VAL A 257 -29.54 -1.26 37.18
CA VAL A 257 -29.03 -0.61 38.40
C VAL A 257 -27.54 -0.33 38.23
N VAL A 258 -27.24 0.75 37.50
CA VAL A 258 -25.87 1.14 37.20
C VAL A 258 -25.63 2.57 37.64
N HIS A 259 -24.64 2.77 38.48
CA HIS A 259 -24.11 4.09 38.79
C HIS A 259 -23.01 4.49 37.83
N HIS A 260 -22.90 5.77 37.55
CA HIS A 260 -21.88 6.28 36.59
C HIS A 260 -21.14 7.49 37.11
N TYR A 261 -19.89 7.56 36.76
CA TYR A 261 -19.00 8.74 36.99
C TYR A 261 -18.51 9.23 35.65
N SER A 262 -18.58 10.55 35.44
CA SER A 262 -18.08 11.19 34.23
C SER A 262 -16.91 12.08 34.61
N GLU A 263 -15.74 11.85 34.02
CA GLU A 263 -14.51 12.62 34.26
C GLU A 263 -14.03 13.25 32.95
N GLU A 264 -13.41 14.44 33.06
CA GLU A 264 -12.67 15.04 31.96
C GLU A 264 -11.34 14.32 31.74
N PRO A 265 -10.84 14.25 30.49
CA PRO A 265 -9.57 13.59 30.19
C PRO A 265 -8.39 14.20 30.95
N LYS A 266 -7.63 13.38 31.66
CA LYS A 266 -6.39 13.77 32.34
C LYS A 266 -5.24 13.94 31.34
N ALA A 267 -4.13 14.57 31.77
CA ALA A 267 -2.95 14.81 30.91
C ALA A 267 -2.34 13.52 30.38
N ASP A 268 -2.31 12.48 31.19
CA ASP A 268 -1.67 11.19 30.91
C ASP A 268 -2.62 10.16 30.25
N ASP A 269 -3.92 10.51 30.08
CA ASP A 269 -4.88 9.61 29.47
C ASP A 269 -4.66 9.52 27.94
N ARG A 270 -4.64 8.30 27.43
CA ARG A 270 -4.68 8.04 25.98
C ARG A 270 -6.11 8.09 25.46
N VAL A 271 -6.57 9.29 25.14
CA VAL A 271 -7.93 9.54 24.69
C VAL A 271 -8.07 9.19 23.22
N PRO A 272 -9.07 8.37 22.82
CA PRO A 272 -9.29 8.07 21.42
C PRO A 272 -9.82 9.30 20.66
N VAL A 273 -9.44 9.42 19.39
CA VAL A 273 -9.81 10.53 18.52
C VAL A 273 -10.91 10.10 17.55
N LEU A 274 -12.04 10.78 17.65
CA LEU A 274 -13.13 10.66 16.68
C LEU A 274 -13.07 11.86 15.73
N LEU A 275 -12.67 11.62 14.50
CA LEU A 275 -12.75 12.60 13.44
C LEU A 275 -14.21 12.62 12.94
N ALA A 276 -14.82 13.81 12.93
CA ALA A 276 -16.22 14.01 12.55
C ALA A 276 -16.33 15.19 11.58
N ASN A 277 -15.81 15.02 10.38
CA ASN A 277 -15.82 16.06 9.36
C ASN A 277 -17.13 16.06 8.56
N PRO A 278 -17.56 17.24 8.07
CA PRO A 278 -18.60 17.33 7.06
C PRO A 278 -18.31 16.43 5.85
N PRO A 279 -19.35 15.99 5.12
CA PRO A 279 -19.16 15.11 3.97
C PRO A 279 -18.12 15.59 2.95
N ALA A 280 -17.92 16.89 2.79
CA ALA A 280 -16.94 17.46 1.87
C ALA A 280 -15.49 17.10 2.22
N PHE A 281 -15.17 16.93 3.51
CA PHE A 281 -13.80 16.73 4.01
C PHE A 281 -13.53 15.32 4.54
N ASN A 282 -14.56 14.48 4.67
CA ASN A 282 -14.40 13.16 5.27
C ASN A 282 -13.48 12.20 4.46
N SER A 283 -13.21 12.49 3.18
CA SER A 283 -12.18 11.77 2.41
C SER A 283 -10.77 12.06 2.92
N GLY A 284 -10.54 13.22 3.55
CA GLY A 284 -9.28 13.57 4.20
C GLY A 284 -9.01 12.73 5.45
N GLU A 285 -10.07 12.33 6.19
CA GLU A 285 -9.92 11.42 7.33
C GLU A 285 -9.31 10.08 6.94
N ASP A 286 -9.72 9.53 5.77
CA ASP A 286 -9.18 8.27 5.28
C ASP A 286 -7.69 8.42 4.92
N LEU A 287 -7.25 9.58 4.38
CA LEU A 287 -5.84 9.85 4.10
C LEU A 287 -5.00 9.89 5.39
N ILE A 288 -5.52 10.55 6.44
CA ILE A 288 -4.81 10.63 7.72
C ILE A 288 -4.69 9.26 8.38
N ARG A 289 -5.74 8.44 8.34
CA ARG A 289 -5.74 7.09 8.92
C ARG A 289 -4.69 6.16 8.29
N VAL A 290 -4.25 6.45 7.07
CA VAL A 290 -3.18 5.68 6.41
C VAL A 290 -1.81 5.91 7.07
N TYR A 291 -1.57 7.09 7.63
CA TYR A 291 -0.28 7.46 8.20
C TYR A 291 -0.29 7.43 9.73
N SER A 292 -0.95 8.39 10.37
CA SER A 292 -1.04 8.51 11.82
C SER A 292 -2.21 9.40 12.22
N CYS A 293 -3.04 8.95 13.15
CA CYS A 293 -4.10 9.75 13.73
C CYS A 293 -3.49 10.90 14.57
N PRO A 294 -4.02 12.15 14.48
CA PRO A 294 -3.58 13.22 15.35
C PRO A 294 -3.88 12.88 16.83
N ASN A 295 -3.14 13.46 17.75
CA ASN A 295 -3.43 13.33 19.17
C ASN A 295 -4.76 14.03 19.51
N TYR A 296 -5.46 13.58 20.56
CA TYR A 296 -6.75 14.15 20.98
C TYR A 296 -6.73 15.67 21.22
N ARG A 297 -5.58 16.23 21.63
CA ARG A 297 -5.39 17.67 21.88
C ARG A 297 -5.01 18.46 20.66
N GLU A 298 -4.66 17.80 19.57
CA GLU A 298 -4.32 18.43 18.31
C GLU A 298 -5.58 18.80 17.54
N PHE A 299 -5.43 19.66 16.53
CA PHE A 299 -6.54 19.98 15.64
C PHE A 299 -6.68 18.90 14.56
N ASP A 300 -7.84 18.86 13.91
CA ASP A 300 -8.08 17.94 12.80
C ASP A 300 -7.43 18.45 11.50
N PRO A 301 -6.38 17.79 11.00
CA PRO A 301 -5.70 18.17 9.76
C PRO A 301 -6.41 17.69 8.49
N SER A 302 -7.51 16.91 8.60
CA SER A 302 -8.17 16.26 7.45
C SER A 302 -8.48 17.19 6.29
N PRO A 303 -9.07 18.39 6.51
CA PRO A 303 -9.37 19.32 5.41
C PRO A 303 -8.10 19.82 4.72
N LEU A 304 -7.08 20.17 5.50
CA LEU A 304 -5.82 20.70 4.97
C LEU A 304 -5.07 19.65 4.16
N VAL A 305 -4.92 18.44 4.72
CA VAL A 305 -4.28 17.31 4.03
C VAL A 305 -5.00 17.01 2.71
N LEU A 306 -6.34 16.98 2.70
CA LEU A 306 -7.12 16.72 1.49
C LEU A 306 -6.82 17.74 0.37
N TYR A 307 -6.85 19.03 0.69
CA TYR A 307 -6.64 20.07 -0.31
C TYR A 307 -5.20 20.14 -0.80
N TRP A 308 -4.22 20.08 0.11
CA TRP A 308 -2.82 20.08 -0.28
C TRP A 308 -2.45 18.82 -1.05
N PHE A 309 -2.99 17.67 -0.66
CA PHE A 309 -2.81 16.44 -1.41
C PHE A 309 -3.39 16.53 -2.83
N ALA A 310 -4.61 17.06 -2.98
CA ALA A 310 -5.21 17.26 -4.29
C ALA A 310 -4.41 18.24 -5.16
N LEU A 311 -3.92 19.34 -4.58
CA LEU A 311 -3.06 20.31 -5.24
C LEU A 311 -1.77 19.66 -5.77
N PHE A 312 -1.05 18.96 -4.91
CA PHE A 312 0.20 18.29 -5.26
C PHE A 312 -0.01 17.17 -6.29
N PHE A 313 -1.05 16.39 -6.12
CA PHE A 313 -1.43 15.33 -7.06
C PHE A 313 -1.72 15.89 -8.45
N GLY A 314 -2.49 16.99 -8.51
CA GLY A 314 -2.80 17.67 -9.76
C GLY A 314 -1.54 18.20 -10.45
N MET A 315 -0.60 18.76 -9.69
CA MET A 315 0.64 19.31 -10.21
C MET A 315 1.62 18.21 -10.69
N ILE A 316 1.68 17.05 -10.00
CA ILE A 316 2.53 15.92 -10.38
C ILE A 316 2.07 15.29 -11.69
N ILE A 317 0.77 15.14 -11.93
CA ILE A 317 0.27 14.60 -13.19
C ILE A 317 0.23 15.68 -14.27
N GLY A 318 -0.27 16.87 -13.95
CA GLY A 318 -0.19 18.09 -14.74
C GLY A 318 -0.73 18.03 -16.17
N ASP A 319 -1.61 17.07 -16.49
CA ASP A 319 -2.14 16.86 -17.84
C ASP A 319 -3.66 16.73 -17.84
N ALA A 320 -4.34 17.66 -18.53
CA ALA A 320 -5.80 17.71 -18.55
C ALA A 320 -6.43 16.49 -19.24
N GLY A 321 -5.78 15.93 -20.27
CA GLY A 321 -6.25 14.73 -20.93
C GLY A 321 -6.31 13.54 -19.98
N TYR A 322 -5.27 13.35 -19.18
CA TYR A 322 -5.25 12.31 -18.14
C TYR A 322 -6.28 12.56 -17.05
N GLY A 323 -6.50 13.82 -16.67
CA GLY A 323 -7.54 14.19 -15.73
C GLY A 323 -8.96 13.82 -16.22
N PHE A 324 -9.26 14.04 -17.50
CA PHE A 324 -10.54 13.61 -18.09
C PHE A 324 -10.69 12.10 -18.15
N VAL A 325 -9.61 11.36 -18.48
CA VAL A 325 -9.61 9.88 -18.44
C VAL A 325 -9.87 9.37 -17.03
N MET A 326 -9.20 9.94 -16.02
CA MET A 326 -9.41 9.56 -14.61
C MET A 326 -10.85 9.86 -14.15
N LEU A 327 -11.41 11.00 -14.52
CA LEU A 327 -12.79 11.36 -14.21
C LEU A 327 -13.79 10.39 -14.85
N GLY A 328 -13.60 10.10 -16.14
CA GLY A 328 -14.43 9.14 -16.88
C GLY A 328 -14.37 7.74 -16.27
N LEU A 329 -13.17 7.28 -15.90
CA LEU A 329 -12.98 5.99 -15.24
C LEU A 329 -13.65 5.97 -13.85
N ALA A 330 -13.53 7.02 -13.07
CA ALA A 330 -14.18 7.13 -11.76
C ALA A 330 -15.72 7.08 -11.87
N LEU A 331 -16.29 7.76 -12.87
CA LEU A 331 -17.73 7.74 -13.15
C LEU A 331 -18.20 6.33 -13.59
N TYR A 332 -17.44 5.69 -14.49
CA TYR A 332 -17.72 4.34 -14.96
C TYR A 332 -17.68 3.32 -13.83
N LEU A 333 -16.62 3.34 -13.03
CA LEU A 333 -16.45 2.43 -11.89
C LEU A 333 -17.53 2.62 -10.83
N LYS A 334 -17.91 3.86 -10.52
CA LYS A 334 -19.01 4.14 -9.59
C LYS A 334 -20.31 3.52 -10.06
N LYS A 335 -20.61 3.59 -11.38
CA LYS A 335 -21.80 2.98 -11.96
C LYS A 335 -21.76 1.45 -11.92
N LYS A 336 -20.59 0.85 -12.17
CA LYS A 336 -20.38 -0.61 -12.21
C LYS A 336 -20.39 -1.23 -10.81
N VAL A 337 -19.65 -0.64 -9.86
CA VAL A 337 -19.44 -1.21 -8.51
C VAL A 337 -20.70 -1.14 -7.65
N ARG A 338 -21.61 -0.20 -7.89
CA ARG A 338 -22.90 -0.02 -7.16
C ARG A 338 -22.82 -0.13 -5.62
N SER A 339 -21.62 -0.13 -5.06
CA SER A 339 -21.42 -0.24 -3.61
C SER A 339 -21.91 1.04 -2.90
N ARG A 340 -22.75 0.86 -1.88
CA ARG A 340 -23.22 1.93 -1.00
C ARG A 340 -22.41 2.03 0.30
N SER A 341 -21.30 1.29 0.42
CA SER A 341 -20.49 1.37 1.63
C SER A 341 -19.96 2.81 1.83
N PRO A 342 -19.90 3.30 3.08
CA PRO A 342 -19.39 4.63 3.39
C PRO A 342 -17.97 4.87 2.84
N PHE A 343 -17.12 3.84 2.86
CA PHE A 343 -15.77 3.89 2.30
C PHE A 343 -15.79 4.10 0.78
N ALA A 344 -16.62 3.35 0.04
CA ALA A 344 -16.73 3.51 -1.41
C ALA A 344 -17.18 4.93 -1.81
N ILE A 345 -18.14 5.49 -1.06
CA ILE A 345 -18.63 6.86 -1.30
C ILE A 345 -17.48 7.87 -1.12
N ARG A 346 -16.70 7.75 -0.02
CA ARG A 346 -15.55 8.64 0.24
C ARG A 346 -14.44 8.46 -0.79
N PHE A 347 -14.14 7.23 -1.19
CA PHE A 347 -13.15 6.91 -2.20
C PHE A 347 -13.49 7.54 -3.56
N PHE A 348 -14.73 7.37 -4.06
CA PHE A 348 -15.13 8.01 -5.32
C PHE A 348 -15.12 9.54 -5.24
N ARG A 349 -15.49 10.11 -4.08
CA ARG A 349 -15.37 11.56 -3.87
C ARG A 349 -13.91 12.03 -3.96
N LEU A 350 -12.99 11.31 -3.33
CA LEU A 350 -11.56 11.58 -3.45
C LEU A 350 -11.12 11.53 -4.91
N MET A 351 -11.51 10.49 -5.65
CA MET A 351 -11.19 10.36 -7.07
C MET A 351 -11.68 11.56 -7.90
N TYR A 352 -12.89 12.08 -7.62
CA TYR A 352 -13.39 13.28 -8.31
C TYR A 352 -12.57 14.51 -7.98
N ILE A 353 -12.24 14.73 -6.70
CA ILE A 353 -11.42 15.87 -6.27
C ILE A 353 -10.05 15.82 -6.98
N LEU A 354 -9.41 14.67 -6.98
CA LEU A 354 -8.11 14.47 -7.63
C LEU A 354 -8.20 14.68 -9.15
N SER A 355 -9.22 14.11 -9.81
CA SER A 355 -9.39 14.27 -11.26
C SER A 355 -9.61 15.74 -11.65
N VAL A 356 -10.44 16.47 -10.88
CA VAL A 356 -10.67 17.91 -11.11
C VAL A 356 -9.38 18.71 -10.90
N SER A 357 -8.59 18.38 -9.88
CA SER A 357 -7.30 19.04 -9.66
C SER A 357 -6.32 18.79 -10.81
N VAL A 358 -6.26 17.57 -11.34
CA VAL A 358 -5.41 17.21 -12.51
C VAL A 358 -5.88 17.99 -13.75
N ILE A 359 -7.19 18.07 -14.00
CA ILE A 359 -7.73 18.85 -15.12
C ILE A 359 -7.35 20.32 -14.97
N PHE A 360 -7.52 20.90 -13.77
CA PHE A 360 -7.19 22.30 -13.48
C PHE A 360 -5.72 22.60 -13.77
N PHE A 361 -4.80 21.82 -13.22
CA PHE A 361 -3.37 21.99 -13.47
C PHE A 361 -2.98 21.72 -14.91
N GLY A 362 -3.58 20.72 -15.56
CA GLY A 362 -3.33 20.42 -16.97
C GLY A 362 -3.78 21.54 -17.91
N VAL A 363 -4.87 22.23 -17.60
CA VAL A 363 -5.32 23.42 -18.36
C VAL A 363 -4.34 24.58 -18.15
N ILE A 364 -3.93 24.85 -16.90
CA ILE A 364 -2.99 25.92 -16.57
C ILE A 364 -1.62 25.69 -17.24
N SER A 365 -1.17 24.44 -17.32
CA SER A 365 0.09 24.06 -17.96
C SER A 365 -0.02 23.76 -19.45
N ALA A 366 -1.19 23.95 -20.05
CA ALA A 366 -1.49 23.68 -21.47
C ALA A 366 -1.06 22.29 -21.94
N SER A 367 -1.14 21.29 -21.04
CA SER A 367 -0.77 19.89 -21.33
C SER A 367 -2.01 19.02 -21.57
N TYR A 368 -2.06 18.40 -22.74
CA TYR A 368 -3.15 17.54 -23.19
C TYR A 368 -2.54 16.29 -23.85
N PHE A 369 -2.37 15.21 -23.12
CA PHE A 369 -1.69 13.96 -23.56
C PHE A 369 -0.27 14.20 -24.10
N GLY A 370 0.42 15.25 -23.61
CA GLY A 370 1.74 15.62 -24.12
C GLY A 370 1.75 16.13 -25.57
N ILE A 371 0.61 16.45 -26.16
CA ILE A 371 0.50 16.97 -27.52
C ILE A 371 0.96 18.42 -27.54
N LYS A 372 1.89 18.76 -28.43
CA LYS A 372 2.32 20.14 -28.66
C LYS A 372 1.24 20.89 -29.46
N LEU A 373 0.53 21.79 -28.80
CA LEU A 373 -0.47 22.62 -29.46
C LEU A 373 0.21 23.64 -30.39
N ARG A 374 -0.43 23.92 -31.55
CA ARG A 374 0.07 24.95 -32.47
C ARG A 374 -0.17 26.36 -31.89
N ALA A 375 0.74 27.28 -32.17
CA ALA A 375 0.56 28.70 -31.85
C ALA A 375 -0.77 29.23 -32.42
N GLY A 376 -1.53 29.96 -31.59
CA GLY A 376 -2.87 30.43 -31.94
C GLY A 376 -4.04 29.52 -31.54
N ASN A 377 -3.78 28.32 -30.96
CA ASN A 377 -4.83 27.50 -30.38
C ASN A 377 -5.38 28.16 -29.11
N PRO A 378 -6.73 28.37 -28.99
CA PRO A 378 -7.32 29.02 -27.81
C PRO A 378 -7.03 28.29 -26.49
N LEU A 379 -6.75 26.98 -26.51
CA LEU A 379 -6.36 26.22 -25.33
C LEU A 379 -4.98 26.62 -24.78
N LEU A 380 -4.06 27.12 -25.62
CA LEU A 380 -2.77 27.67 -25.18
C LEU A 380 -2.94 28.99 -24.45
N ASN A 381 -3.94 29.81 -24.81
CA ASN A 381 -4.20 31.09 -24.18
C ASN A 381 -4.76 30.94 -22.75
N LEU A 382 -5.25 29.76 -22.38
CA LEU A 382 -5.66 29.41 -21.01
C LEU A 382 -4.48 29.00 -20.13
N GLY A 383 -3.37 28.55 -20.76
CA GLY A 383 -2.17 28.11 -20.04
C GLY A 383 -1.18 29.27 -19.89
N PHE A 384 -0.78 29.55 -18.66
CA PHE A 384 0.28 30.51 -18.35
C PHE A 384 1.55 29.85 -17.80
N LEU A 385 1.52 28.52 -17.60
CA LEU A 385 2.64 27.71 -17.17
C LEU A 385 2.87 26.61 -18.22
N ASP A 386 3.82 26.81 -19.14
CA ASP A 386 4.08 25.83 -20.21
C ASP A 386 5.24 24.88 -19.86
N PHE A 387 4.93 23.59 -19.63
CA PHE A 387 5.96 22.56 -19.43
C PHE A 387 6.88 22.35 -20.64
N ASN A 388 6.52 22.79 -21.83
CA ASN A 388 7.28 22.57 -23.05
C ASN A 388 8.37 23.64 -23.26
N SER A 389 8.25 24.81 -22.62
CA SER A 389 9.23 25.89 -22.71
C SER A 389 10.18 25.87 -21.51
N LYS A 390 11.45 26.27 -21.73
CA LYS A 390 12.42 26.39 -20.63
C LYS A 390 12.01 27.44 -19.61
N GLU A 391 11.40 28.52 -20.07
CA GLU A 391 10.90 29.60 -19.21
C GLU A 391 9.76 29.08 -18.33
N GLY A 392 8.76 28.41 -18.89
CA GLY A 392 7.67 27.81 -18.14
C GLY A 392 8.11 26.74 -17.16
N GLN A 393 9.10 25.91 -17.51
CA GLN A 393 9.70 24.94 -16.57
C GLN A 393 10.32 25.63 -15.36
N ASN A 394 11.05 26.73 -15.58
CA ASN A 394 11.61 27.52 -14.47
C ASN A 394 10.50 28.15 -13.60
N GLU A 395 9.41 28.61 -14.19
CA GLU A 395 8.28 29.17 -13.45
C GLU A 395 7.59 28.10 -12.60
N ILE A 396 7.36 26.88 -13.15
CA ILE A 396 6.76 25.77 -12.40
C ILE A 396 7.71 25.29 -11.28
N MET A 397 9.02 25.29 -11.52
CA MET A 397 10.01 24.98 -10.50
C MET A 397 9.93 25.99 -9.34
N LEU A 398 9.88 27.28 -9.64
CA LEU A 398 9.72 28.33 -8.63
C LEU A 398 8.36 28.24 -7.92
N LEU A 399 7.29 27.94 -8.64
CA LEU A 399 5.97 27.70 -8.08
C LEU A 399 5.99 26.52 -7.09
N SER A 400 6.70 25.45 -7.41
CA SER A 400 6.85 24.29 -6.52
C SER A 400 7.50 24.67 -5.18
N ILE A 401 8.59 25.43 -5.24
CA ILE A 401 9.27 25.96 -4.04
C ILE A 401 8.34 26.90 -3.27
N PHE A 402 7.68 27.81 -3.97
CA PHE A 402 6.75 28.79 -3.37
C PHE A 402 5.59 28.10 -2.64
N LEU A 403 4.99 27.07 -3.24
CA LEU A 403 3.95 26.26 -2.60
C LEU A 403 4.49 25.53 -1.36
N GLY A 404 5.71 25.01 -1.43
CA GLY A 404 6.38 24.42 -0.29
C GLY A 404 6.58 25.40 0.87
N MET A 405 6.99 26.62 0.56
CA MET A 405 7.15 27.68 1.57
C MET A 405 5.82 28.06 2.22
N ILE A 406 4.74 28.20 1.43
CA ILE A 406 3.40 28.46 1.99
C ILE A 406 2.97 27.30 2.88
N HIS A 407 3.15 26.07 2.43
CA HIS A 407 2.76 24.88 3.17
C HIS A 407 3.49 24.77 4.51
N LEU A 408 4.82 24.99 4.54
CA LEU A 408 5.61 25.01 5.77
C LEU A 408 5.30 26.22 6.63
N THR A 409 5.05 27.39 6.04
CA THR A 409 4.60 28.57 6.78
C THR A 409 3.28 28.29 7.51
N LEU A 410 2.36 27.58 6.86
CA LEU A 410 1.10 27.15 7.47
C LEU A 410 1.34 26.23 8.66
N ALA A 411 2.29 25.29 8.58
CA ALA A 411 2.67 24.43 9.70
C ALA A 411 3.13 25.27 10.93
N HIS A 412 4.05 26.20 10.70
CA HIS A 412 4.56 27.07 11.75
C HIS A 412 3.50 28.03 12.28
N ALA A 413 2.59 28.54 11.44
CA ALA A 413 1.48 29.37 11.88
C ALA A 413 0.51 28.60 12.79
N ILE A 414 0.18 27.36 12.45
CA ILE A 414 -0.64 26.47 13.29
C ILE A 414 0.03 26.22 14.63
N LYS A 415 1.33 25.92 14.63
CA LYS A 415 2.12 25.70 15.86
C LYS A 415 2.16 26.96 16.73
N LEU A 416 2.30 28.13 16.12
CA LEU A 416 2.27 29.40 16.83
C LEU A 416 0.93 29.64 17.54
N VAL A 417 -0.17 29.45 16.82
CA VAL A 417 -1.52 29.74 17.35
C VAL A 417 -1.97 28.71 18.38
N ARG A 418 -1.72 27.43 18.13
CA ARG A 418 -2.22 26.33 18.98
C ARG A 418 -1.33 26.02 20.17
N GLN A 419 -0.02 25.97 19.93
CA GLN A 419 0.96 25.59 20.95
C GLN A 419 1.65 26.80 21.58
N ARG A 420 1.33 28.03 21.12
CA ARG A 420 1.99 29.28 21.55
C ARG A 420 3.51 29.23 21.42
N ALA A 421 4.00 28.51 20.40
CA ALA A 421 5.41 28.34 20.14
C ALA A 421 5.97 29.55 19.40
N TYR A 422 6.43 30.58 20.11
CA TYR A 422 6.93 31.84 19.53
C TYR A 422 8.16 31.66 18.64
N SER A 423 8.91 30.55 18.78
CA SER A 423 9.98 30.16 17.85
C SER A 423 9.51 30.03 16.40
N SER A 424 8.22 29.73 16.18
CA SER A 424 7.61 29.63 14.85
C SER A 424 7.66 30.94 14.07
N ILE A 425 7.64 32.08 14.73
CA ILE A 425 7.80 33.41 14.09
C ILE A 425 9.19 33.49 13.44
N GLY A 426 10.22 33.04 14.17
CA GLY A 426 11.58 33.00 13.65
C GLY A 426 11.71 32.07 12.44
N TRP A 427 11.06 30.90 12.46
CA TRP A 427 11.03 29.99 11.32
C TRP A 427 10.35 30.59 10.10
N ILE A 428 9.18 31.22 10.25
CA ILE A 428 8.49 31.90 9.16
C ILE A 428 9.38 32.99 8.54
N LEU A 429 10.01 33.81 9.38
CA LEU A 429 10.91 34.84 8.91
C LEU A 429 12.13 34.26 8.17
N ALA A 430 12.71 33.18 8.68
CA ALA A 430 13.84 32.50 8.06
C ALA A 430 13.47 31.88 6.69
N ILE A 431 12.28 31.27 6.54
CA ILE A 431 11.78 30.70 5.28
C ILE A 431 11.70 31.79 4.21
N TRP A 432 11.01 32.88 4.49
CA TRP A 432 10.78 33.94 3.49
C TRP A 432 12.05 34.74 3.19
N SER A 433 12.86 35.06 4.20
CA SER A 433 14.13 35.72 3.99
C SER A 433 15.13 34.84 3.23
N GLY A 434 15.16 33.54 3.51
CA GLY A 434 15.97 32.57 2.80
C GLY A 434 15.64 32.49 1.31
N TYR A 435 14.36 32.55 0.96
CA TYR A 435 13.92 32.57 -0.43
C TYR A 435 14.46 33.81 -1.18
N PHE A 436 14.34 34.99 -0.60
CA PHE A 436 14.86 36.21 -1.21
C PHE A 436 16.38 36.20 -1.32
N LEU A 437 17.09 35.56 -0.39
CA LEU A 437 18.55 35.38 -0.48
C LEU A 437 18.92 34.48 -1.65
N VAL A 438 18.27 33.32 -1.79
CA VAL A 438 18.53 32.36 -2.88
C VAL A 438 18.14 32.96 -4.24
N SER A 439 17.02 33.65 -4.35
CA SER A 439 16.62 34.33 -5.58
C SER A 439 17.60 35.42 -6.01
N GLY A 440 18.15 36.17 -5.05
CA GLY A 440 19.18 37.16 -5.31
C GLY A 440 20.52 36.54 -5.79
N LEU A 441 20.91 35.37 -5.23
CA LEU A 441 22.11 34.62 -5.67
C LEU A 441 21.96 34.05 -7.08
N LEU A 442 20.75 33.67 -7.47
CA LEU A 442 20.45 33.17 -8.82
C LEU A 442 20.30 34.27 -9.88
N GLY A 443 20.66 35.52 -9.58
CA GLY A 443 20.67 36.64 -10.51
C GLY A 443 19.29 37.23 -10.86
N LYS A 444 18.23 36.82 -10.15
CA LYS A 444 16.86 37.34 -10.34
C LYS A 444 16.49 38.50 -9.40
N GLY A 445 17.45 39.00 -8.60
CA GLY A 445 17.20 40.12 -7.67
C GLY A 445 18.50 40.81 -7.25
N GLU A 446 18.39 42.05 -6.74
CA GLU A 446 19.53 42.73 -6.14
C GLU A 446 19.96 42.04 -4.82
N LYS A 447 21.26 42.19 -4.47
CA LYS A 447 21.76 41.74 -3.17
C LYS A 447 20.96 42.40 -2.04
N ASN A 448 19.99 41.69 -1.52
CA ASN A 448 19.05 42.26 -0.56
C ASN A 448 19.60 42.10 0.87
N THR A 449 20.30 43.16 1.35
CA THR A 449 20.83 43.20 2.72
C THR A 449 19.72 43.00 3.76
N LEU A 450 18.50 43.45 3.45
CA LEU A 450 17.33 43.26 4.29
C LEU A 450 16.97 41.78 4.45
N ALA A 451 17.06 40.99 3.37
CA ALA A 451 16.81 39.55 3.41
C ALA A 451 17.87 38.82 4.26
N LEU A 452 19.14 39.23 4.15
CA LEU A 452 20.22 38.67 4.98
C LEU A 452 19.97 38.98 6.47
N THR A 453 19.65 40.23 6.77
CA THR A 453 19.32 40.65 8.16
C THR A 453 18.10 39.91 8.68
N GLY A 454 17.04 39.81 7.87
CA GLY A 454 15.83 39.05 8.22
C GLY A 454 16.10 37.57 8.51
N PHE A 455 16.97 36.94 7.73
CA PHE A 455 17.35 35.55 7.95
C PHE A 455 18.06 35.35 9.30
N PHE A 456 19.06 36.17 9.62
CA PHE A 456 19.76 36.09 10.90
C PHE A 456 18.89 36.46 12.10
N VAL A 457 18.00 37.45 11.95
CA VAL A 457 17.01 37.79 12.98
C VAL A 457 16.05 36.62 13.17
N GLY A 458 15.60 35.98 12.09
CA GLY A 458 14.76 34.78 12.16
C GLY A 458 15.44 33.64 12.94
N LEU A 459 16.69 33.32 12.63
CA LEU A 459 17.48 32.32 13.36
C LEU A 459 17.67 32.70 14.83
N PHE A 460 17.98 33.96 15.14
CA PHE A 460 18.09 34.45 16.50
C PHE A 460 16.78 34.22 17.28
N LEU A 461 15.64 34.55 16.70
CA LEU A 461 14.32 34.32 17.31
C LEU A 461 14.06 32.81 17.54
N VAL A 462 14.42 31.96 16.58
CA VAL A 462 14.31 30.51 16.75
C VAL A 462 15.10 30.06 17.97
N PHE A 463 16.39 30.40 18.07
CA PHE A 463 17.23 29.95 19.17
C PHE A 463 16.82 30.57 20.51
N PHE A 464 16.37 31.82 20.49
CA PHE A 464 15.96 32.51 21.71
C PHE A 464 14.66 31.95 22.29
N PHE A 465 13.68 31.61 21.44
CA PHE A 465 12.37 31.15 21.89
C PHE A 465 12.23 29.61 21.93
N ASN A 466 13.13 28.84 21.34
CA ASN A 466 13.02 27.37 21.29
C ASN A 466 13.16 26.68 22.66
N SER A 467 13.71 27.37 23.64
CA SER A 467 14.00 26.82 24.95
C SER A 467 13.46 27.68 26.11
N GLN A 468 12.26 28.24 25.94
CA GLN A 468 11.59 29.00 26.99
C GLN A 468 11.48 28.16 28.28
N GLY A 469 11.88 28.76 29.43
CA GLY A 469 11.83 28.08 30.72
C GLY A 469 13.08 27.26 31.10
N LYS A 470 14.06 27.07 30.19
CA LYS A 470 15.31 26.37 30.51
C LYS A 470 16.43 27.33 30.88
N PRO A 471 17.40 26.91 31.75
CA PRO A 471 18.55 27.74 32.13
C PRO A 471 19.43 28.08 30.92
N VAL A 472 20.13 29.21 30.98
CA VAL A 472 20.90 29.78 29.84
C VAL A 472 21.94 28.80 29.27
N LEU A 473 22.63 28.04 30.12
CA LEU A 473 23.59 27.01 29.69
C LEU A 473 22.96 25.92 28.81
N VAL A 474 21.74 25.48 29.16
CA VAL A 474 20.99 24.51 28.37
C VAL A 474 20.52 25.12 27.03
N ARG A 475 20.17 26.41 27.01
CA ARG A 475 19.82 27.12 25.76
C ARG A 475 20.99 27.17 24.79
N ILE A 476 22.20 27.46 25.29
CA ILE A 476 23.43 27.47 24.48
C ILE A 476 23.72 26.06 23.92
N ALA A 477 23.59 25.02 24.73
CA ALA A 477 23.78 23.63 24.29
C ALA A 477 22.75 23.22 23.21
N LEU A 478 21.54 23.77 23.22
CA LEU A 478 20.49 23.51 22.27
C LEU A 478 20.64 24.27 20.93
N VAL A 479 21.61 25.17 20.79
CA VAL A 479 21.93 25.85 19.53
C VAL A 479 22.42 24.84 18.49
N PHE A 480 23.22 23.85 18.90
CA PHE A 480 23.77 22.86 17.97
C PHE A 480 22.68 21.96 17.32
N PRO A 481 21.74 21.33 18.07
CA PRO A 481 20.58 20.67 17.47
C PRO A 481 19.72 21.62 16.62
N GLY A 482 19.55 22.87 17.03
CA GLY A 482 18.81 23.87 16.26
C GLY A 482 19.42 24.19 14.89
N LEU A 483 20.74 24.10 14.72
CA LEU A 483 21.38 24.20 13.41
C LEU A 483 21.04 23.01 12.49
N LEU A 484 20.86 21.82 13.06
CA LEU A 484 20.37 20.65 12.30
C LEU A 484 18.93 20.86 11.82
N ASP A 485 18.10 21.51 12.65
CA ASP A 485 16.73 21.84 12.26
C ASP A 485 16.69 22.83 11.09
N VAL A 486 17.63 23.79 11.02
CA VAL A 486 17.77 24.70 9.86
C VAL A 486 18.10 23.92 8.59
N SER A 487 19.06 22.99 8.67
CA SER A 487 19.42 22.12 7.53
C SER A 487 18.22 21.26 7.10
N THR A 488 17.46 20.74 8.06
CA THR A 488 16.26 19.95 7.81
C THR A 488 15.17 20.78 7.12
N LEU A 489 14.91 21.99 7.60
CA LEU A 489 13.93 22.89 6.98
C LEU A 489 14.28 23.21 5.52
N PHE A 490 15.58 23.46 5.26
CA PHE A 490 16.05 23.68 3.89
C PHE A 490 15.84 22.44 3.00
N ALA A 491 16.16 21.25 3.51
CA ALA A 491 15.91 19.99 2.82
C ALA A 491 14.41 19.76 2.56
N ASP A 492 13.55 20.10 3.53
CA ASP A 492 12.11 20.00 3.40
C ASP A 492 11.59 20.94 2.28
N ILE A 493 12.06 22.18 2.21
CA ILE A 493 11.71 23.12 1.11
C ILE A 493 12.15 22.56 -0.25
N LEU A 494 13.38 22.04 -0.36
CA LEU A 494 13.88 21.44 -1.59
C LEU A 494 13.11 20.19 -2.00
N SER A 495 12.51 19.47 -1.04
CA SER A 495 11.69 18.28 -1.31
C SER A 495 10.48 18.60 -2.20
N TYR A 496 9.99 19.85 -2.21
CA TYR A 496 8.89 20.29 -3.08
C TYR A 496 9.29 20.38 -4.57
N LEU A 497 10.59 20.44 -4.90
CA LEU A 497 11.05 20.33 -6.28
C LEU A 497 10.60 19.03 -6.96
N ARG A 498 10.24 18.04 -6.18
CA ARG A 498 9.68 16.77 -6.67
C ARG A 498 8.37 16.96 -7.42
N LEU A 499 7.55 17.95 -7.06
CA LEU A 499 6.33 18.30 -7.78
C LEU A 499 6.65 18.70 -9.23
N PHE A 500 7.64 19.57 -9.38
CA PHE A 500 8.16 19.97 -10.69
C PHE A 500 8.78 18.80 -11.46
N ALA A 501 9.71 18.06 -10.82
CA ALA A 501 10.46 17.01 -11.50
C ALA A 501 9.54 15.89 -12.04
N LEU A 502 8.55 15.47 -11.24
CA LEU A 502 7.59 14.44 -11.63
C LEU A 502 6.62 14.95 -12.69
N GLY A 503 6.14 16.20 -12.58
CA GLY A 503 5.28 16.81 -13.58
C GLY A 503 5.96 16.89 -14.95
N VAL A 504 7.19 17.37 -14.99
CA VAL A 504 8.00 17.40 -16.21
C VAL A 504 8.24 16.00 -16.77
N ALA A 505 8.56 15.02 -15.91
CA ALA A 505 8.76 13.64 -16.32
C ALA A 505 7.49 13.04 -16.98
N THR A 506 6.31 13.29 -16.41
CA THR A 506 5.03 12.84 -16.96
C THR A 506 4.80 13.40 -18.37
N VAL A 507 5.06 14.70 -18.57
CA VAL A 507 4.88 15.35 -19.87
C VAL A 507 5.89 14.82 -20.90
N TYR A 508 7.18 14.69 -20.54
CA TYR A 508 8.19 14.16 -21.46
C TYR A 508 7.94 12.69 -21.82
N MET A 509 7.47 11.88 -20.88
CA MET A 509 7.09 10.49 -21.15
C MET A 509 5.93 10.43 -22.16
N ALA A 510 4.89 11.26 -22.00
CA ALA A 510 3.78 11.35 -22.95
C ALA A 510 4.28 11.76 -24.35
N GLN A 511 5.14 12.77 -24.44
CA GLN A 511 5.74 13.21 -25.72
C GLN A 511 6.58 12.12 -26.39
N THR A 512 7.35 11.37 -25.60
CA THR A 512 8.18 10.29 -26.13
C THR A 512 7.32 9.19 -26.76
N PHE A 513 6.23 8.79 -26.11
CA PHE A 513 5.30 7.82 -26.70
C PHE A 513 4.60 8.37 -27.94
N ASN A 514 4.24 9.66 -27.97
CA ASN A 514 3.68 10.31 -29.15
C ASN A 514 4.68 10.30 -30.32
N MET A 515 5.95 10.67 -30.08
CA MET A 515 7.00 10.65 -31.12
C MET A 515 7.28 9.24 -31.64
N LEU A 516 7.29 8.23 -30.73
CA LEU A 516 7.52 6.84 -31.12
C LEU A 516 6.38 6.34 -32.00
N ALA A 517 5.14 6.61 -31.64
CA ALA A 517 3.96 6.24 -32.41
C ALA A 517 3.96 6.91 -33.80
N ASP A 518 4.31 8.20 -33.87
CA ASP A 518 4.44 8.94 -35.12
C ASP A 518 5.52 8.33 -36.04
N SER A 519 6.70 8.04 -35.49
CA SER A 519 7.80 7.40 -36.23
C SER A 519 7.38 6.04 -36.82
N VAL A 520 6.67 5.22 -36.05
CA VAL A 520 6.21 3.89 -36.51
C VAL A 520 5.12 4.02 -37.56
N SER A 521 4.19 4.97 -37.40
CA SER A 521 3.11 5.20 -38.40
C SER A 521 3.64 5.64 -39.75
N GLN A 522 4.75 6.40 -39.76
CA GLN A 522 5.39 6.88 -41.01
C GLN A 522 6.31 5.81 -41.65
N SER A 523 6.87 4.90 -40.86
CA SER A 523 7.83 3.91 -41.36
C SER A 523 7.17 2.70 -42.03
N ILE A 524 5.97 2.31 -41.65
CA ILE A 524 5.29 1.08 -42.12
C ILE A 524 3.89 1.45 -42.66
N PRO A 525 3.63 1.35 -43.98
CA PRO A 525 2.32 1.64 -44.52
C PRO A 525 1.23 0.71 -43.98
N VAL A 526 0.04 1.24 -43.65
CA VAL A 526 -1.17 0.56 -43.16
C VAL A 526 -0.98 -0.13 -41.79
N VAL A 527 -0.05 -1.07 -41.66
CA VAL A 527 0.20 -1.84 -40.41
C VAL A 527 0.82 -0.94 -39.33
N GLY A 528 1.58 0.07 -39.73
CA GLY A 528 2.19 1.05 -38.82
C GLY A 528 1.16 1.80 -37.96
N TYR A 529 -0.03 2.10 -38.47
CA TYR A 529 -1.09 2.75 -37.70
C TYR A 529 -1.62 1.88 -36.57
N VAL A 530 -1.68 0.55 -36.78
CA VAL A 530 -2.11 -0.40 -35.74
C VAL A 530 -1.08 -0.43 -34.61
N PHE A 531 0.22 -0.53 -34.96
CA PHE A 531 1.30 -0.51 -33.98
C PHE A 531 1.41 0.85 -33.27
N ALA A 532 1.24 1.95 -33.98
CA ALA A 532 1.18 3.29 -33.39
C ALA A 532 0.05 3.41 -32.37
N GLY A 533 -1.14 2.91 -32.69
CA GLY A 533 -2.28 2.85 -31.76
C GLY A 533 -1.99 2.03 -30.50
N LEU A 534 -1.32 0.87 -30.64
CA LEU A 534 -0.90 0.04 -29.52
C LEU A 534 0.13 0.76 -28.64
N ILE A 535 1.11 1.44 -29.26
CA ILE A 535 2.14 2.22 -28.55
C ILE A 535 1.49 3.35 -27.74
N LEU A 536 0.57 4.10 -28.37
CA LEU A 536 -0.15 5.18 -27.68
C LEU A 536 -0.98 4.64 -26.52
N PHE A 537 -1.75 3.58 -26.76
CA PHE A 537 -2.59 2.99 -25.71
C PHE A 537 -1.73 2.47 -24.54
N ALA A 538 -0.71 1.66 -24.81
CA ALA A 538 0.15 1.10 -23.78
C ALA A 538 0.96 2.19 -23.07
N GLY A 539 1.55 3.14 -23.83
CA GLY A 539 2.38 4.21 -23.32
C GLY A 539 1.61 5.18 -22.42
N HIS A 540 0.45 5.66 -22.87
CA HIS A 540 -0.37 6.56 -22.05
C HIS A 540 -0.99 5.84 -20.86
N SER A 541 -1.39 4.57 -20.99
CA SER A 541 -1.86 3.77 -19.85
C SER A 541 -0.78 3.60 -18.78
N LEU A 542 0.44 3.29 -19.19
CA LEU A 542 1.59 3.20 -18.31
C LEU A 542 1.88 4.55 -17.63
N ASN A 543 1.87 5.64 -18.40
CA ASN A 543 2.15 6.98 -17.89
C ASN A 543 1.11 7.44 -16.87
N ILE A 544 -0.19 7.19 -17.13
CA ILE A 544 -1.27 7.45 -16.16
C ILE A 544 -1.06 6.64 -14.88
N ALA A 545 -0.74 5.33 -15.01
CA ALA A 545 -0.53 4.47 -13.85
C ALA A 545 0.66 4.95 -12.99
N MET A 546 1.78 5.30 -13.63
CA MET A 546 2.96 5.85 -12.96
C MET A 546 2.68 7.23 -12.37
N GLY A 547 1.93 8.09 -13.07
CA GLY A 547 1.50 9.40 -12.60
C GLY A 547 0.62 9.31 -11.35
N ILE A 548 -0.36 8.40 -11.34
CA ILE A 548 -1.22 8.14 -10.17
C ILE A 548 -0.38 7.64 -8.99
N MET A 549 0.48 6.64 -9.22
CA MET A 549 1.33 6.08 -8.18
C MET A 549 2.29 7.14 -7.62
N GLY A 550 2.97 7.89 -8.49
CA GLY A 550 3.85 8.98 -8.11
C GLY A 550 3.11 10.09 -7.36
N GLY A 551 1.94 10.49 -7.86
CA GLY A 551 1.08 11.52 -7.24
C GLY A 551 0.62 11.13 -5.84
N VAL A 552 0.21 9.86 -5.64
CA VAL A 552 -0.19 9.36 -4.32
C VAL A 552 1.01 9.30 -3.37
N ILE A 553 2.09 8.63 -3.76
CA ILE A 553 3.24 8.42 -2.88
C ILE A 553 3.88 9.76 -2.50
N HIS A 554 4.20 10.59 -3.48
CA HIS A 554 4.94 11.84 -3.24
C HIS A 554 4.04 12.96 -2.70
N GLY A 555 2.77 13.01 -3.10
CA GLY A 555 1.80 13.94 -2.54
C GLY A 555 1.51 13.69 -1.07
N LEU A 556 1.33 12.42 -0.66
CA LEU A 556 1.17 12.06 0.75
C LEU A 556 2.45 12.30 1.54
N ARG A 557 3.62 12.00 0.96
CA ARG A 557 4.90 12.24 1.61
C ARG A 557 5.10 13.70 1.98
N LEU A 558 4.85 14.64 1.06
CA LEU A 558 4.96 16.08 1.32
C LEU A 558 4.03 16.55 2.44
N ASN A 559 2.85 15.94 2.56
CA ASN A 559 1.92 16.23 3.66
C ASN A 559 2.41 15.64 4.99
N PHE A 560 2.85 14.37 5.01
CA PHE A 560 3.10 13.66 6.26
C PHE A 560 4.53 13.77 6.78
N LEU A 561 5.54 13.80 5.90
CA LEU A 561 6.93 13.83 6.34
C LEU A 561 7.46 15.27 6.45
N GLU A 562 7.13 16.13 5.49
CA GLU A 562 7.61 17.51 5.46
C GLU A 562 6.71 18.45 6.28
N TRP A 563 5.39 18.39 6.13
CA TRP A 563 4.48 19.33 6.80
C TRP A 563 4.06 18.89 8.20
N TYR A 564 3.58 17.64 8.36
CA TYR A 564 3.02 17.10 9.61
C TYR A 564 4.06 17.12 10.74
N ARG A 565 5.31 16.80 10.41
CA ARG A 565 6.45 16.82 11.35
C ARG A 565 6.60 18.16 12.12
N TRP A 566 6.27 19.28 11.48
CA TRP A 566 6.46 20.60 12.09
C TRP A 566 5.30 21.04 12.98
N CYS A 567 4.12 20.48 12.84
CA CYS A 567 2.92 20.94 13.56
C CYS A 567 2.19 19.88 14.36
N PHE A 568 2.54 18.60 14.23
CA PHE A 568 1.89 17.48 14.92
C PHE A 568 2.91 16.59 15.64
N GLU A 569 2.48 16.04 16.77
CA GLU A 569 3.19 14.97 17.49
C GLU A 569 2.69 13.59 17.00
N GLY A 570 1.42 13.50 16.61
CA GLY A 570 0.79 12.27 16.16
C GLY A 570 0.51 11.29 17.30
N GLU A 571 0.60 9.97 17.00
CA GLU A 571 0.40 8.85 17.94
C GLU A 571 -0.99 8.81 18.61
N GLY A 572 -1.99 9.48 18.02
CA GLY A 572 -3.37 9.42 18.49
C GLY A 572 -3.99 8.04 18.28
N VAL A 573 -4.82 7.60 19.22
CA VAL A 573 -5.56 6.34 19.12
C VAL A 573 -6.87 6.60 18.37
N PRO A 574 -7.13 5.92 17.25
CA PRO A 574 -8.39 6.11 16.54
C PRO A 574 -9.57 5.59 17.38
N PHE A 575 -10.67 6.35 17.41
CA PHE A 575 -11.90 5.93 18.05
C PHE A 575 -12.49 4.71 17.34
N LYS A 576 -12.64 3.60 18.06
CA LYS A 576 -13.32 2.38 17.60
C LYS A 576 -14.60 2.22 18.41
N PRO A 577 -15.78 2.44 17.81
CA PRO A 577 -17.03 2.27 18.54
C PRO A 577 -17.23 0.80 18.91
N PHE A 578 -17.56 0.54 20.18
CA PHE A 578 -18.00 -0.76 20.65
C PHE A 578 -19.43 -0.98 20.19
N GLN A 579 -19.60 -1.61 19.02
CA GLN A 579 -20.88 -1.77 18.35
C GLN A 579 -21.03 -3.15 17.73
N ARG A 580 -22.27 -3.61 17.60
CA ARG A 580 -22.64 -4.77 16.82
C ARG A 580 -22.70 -4.40 15.33
N ILE A 581 -21.90 -5.09 14.51
CA ILE A 581 -21.85 -4.87 13.06
C ILE A 581 -22.88 -5.75 12.34
N SER A 582 -23.16 -6.95 12.88
CA SER A 582 -24.10 -7.93 12.33
C SER A 582 -25.52 -7.42 12.15
N GLU A 583 -25.98 -6.52 13.01
CA GLU A 583 -27.36 -5.98 12.96
C GLU A 583 -27.53 -4.76 12.03
N ARG A 584 -26.43 -4.20 11.48
CA ARG A 584 -26.48 -3.01 10.60
C ARG A 584 -26.42 -3.34 9.09
N ARG A 585 -26.35 -4.62 8.72
CA ARG A 585 -26.43 -5.12 7.35
C ARG A 585 -27.82 -5.65 7.04
#